data_91d2b0fbb27f5fdec227b341c7faad9c
#
_entry.id   91d2b0fbb27f5fdec227b341c7faad9c
#
_cell.length_a   1.000
_cell.length_b   1.000
_cell.length_c   1.000
_cell.angle_alpha   90.00
_cell.angle_beta   90.00
_cell.angle_gamma   90.00
#
_symmetry.space_group_name_H-M   'P 1'
#
loop_
_entity.id
_entity.type
_entity.pdbx_description
1 polymer ?
#
loop_
_entity_poly.entity_id
_entity_poly.type
_entity_poly.pdbx_seq_one_letter_code
_entity_poly.pdbx_strand_id
1 'polypeptide(L)'
;MLGCALAEDELDITYRFGSREEQKIAVTIDDCYHAEDVRAVLDILQANDVRATFFPIGKALKYEDAALWQEVVASGCEIGNHSWGHTYLTKLSRQKIKFQMLRTQEKVDALLDCHYPMQVMRPPMGKTNQKVEESVAAVGYLAVVKWDVSETDPVKALAAVQNGSILLFHARKKDAECLSVLIPQLVAEGYQLVTVSELLGLPEIVCSAEKYVYHRRDTEENIRPDAVPQN
;
A
#
# COMPACT_ATOMS: atom_id res chain seq x y z
N MET A 1 -38.42 22.72 19.11
CA MET A 1 -36.94 22.60 19.07
C MET A 1 -36.63 21.55 18.02
N LEU A 2 -36.22 21.99 16.83
CA LEU A 2 -35.72 21.07 15.79
C LEU A 2 -34.25 20.78 16.13
N GLY A 3 -33.96 19.55 16.51
CA GLY A 3 -32.60 19.04 16.63
C GLY A 3 -32.01 18.92 15.23
N CYS A 4 -31.09 19.81 14.90
CA CYS A 4 -30.21 19.66 13.74
C CYS A 4 -29.28 18.48 14.05
N ALA A 5 -29.57 17.31 13.53
CA ALA A 5 -28.61 16.22 13.49
C ALA A 5 -27.51 16.70 12.53
N LEU A 6 -26.35 17.01 13.08
CA LEU A 6 -25.13 17.17 12.30
C LEU A 6 -24.91 15.81 11.61
N ALA A 7 -24.96 15.80 10.28
CA ALA A 7 -24.46 14.67 9.53
C ALA A 7 -22.99 14.50 9.94
N GLU A 8 -22.65 13.38 10.55
CA GLU A 8 -21.24 13.00 10.72
C GLU A 8 -20.69 12.91 9.29
N ASP A 9 -19.71 13.73 8.95
CA ASP A 9 -19.04 13.67 7.67
C ASP A 9 -18.49 12.24 7.49
N GLU A 10 -18.96 11.57 6.44
CA GLU A 10 -18.54 10.22 6.12
C GLU A 10 -17.03 10.24 5.81
N LEU A 11 -16.25 9.41 6.49
CA LEU A 11 -14.80 9.35 6.29
C LEU A 11 -14.52 8.84 4.87
N ASP A 12 -13.97 9.69 4.03
CA ASP A 12 -13.55 9.34 2.66
C ASP A 12 -12.02 9.38 2.57
N ILE A 13 -11.41 8.20 2.71
CA ILE A 13 -9.97 7.99 2.56
C ILE A 13 -9.66 7.01 1.42
N THR A 14 -10.62 6.77 0.52
CA THR A 14 -10.47 5.84 -0.60
C THR A 14 -10.06 6.55 -1.88
N TYR A 15 -8.89 6.20 -2.39
CA TYR A 15 -8.28 6.78 -3.59
C TYR A 15 -8.20 5.76 -4.71
N ARG A 16 -8.54 6.17 -5.94
CA ARG A 16 -8.34 5.39 -7.18
C ARG A 16 -7.24 5.96 -8.05
N PHE A 17 -6.93 7.22 -7.87
CA PHE A 17 -5.90 7.99 -8.57
C PHE A 17 -5.54 9.22 -7.72
N GLY A 18 -4.40 9.83 -8.01
CA GLY A 18 -3.95 11.09 -7.42
C GLY A 18 -4.37 12.31 -8.25
N SER A 19 -3.68 13.44 -8.06
CA SER A 19 -3.92 14.66 -8.82
C SER A 19 -3.71 14.45 -10.33
N ARG A 20 -4.58 15.01 -11.15
CA ARG A 20 -4.48 15.00 -12.61
C ARG A 20 -3.66 16.17 -13.18
N GLU A 21 -3.17 17.05 -12.32
CA GLU A 21 -2.45 18.25 -12.73
C GLU A 21 -0.96 17.99 -12.96
N GLU A 22 -0.37 17.00 -12.26
CA GLU A 22 1.03 16.65 -12.35
C GLU A 22 1.23 15.36 -13.14
N GLN A 23 2.29 15.28 -13.95
CA GLN A 23 2.65 14.09 -14.72
C GLN A 23 3.36 13.05 -13.84
N LYS A 24 2.70 12.71 -12.74
CA LYS A 24 3.09 11.67 -11.77
C LYS A 24 2.12 10.51 -11.82
N ILE A 25 2.62 9.29 -11.62
CA ILE A 25 1.83 8.06 -11.52
C ILE A 25 2.43 7.14 -10.45
N ALA A 26 1.64 6.22 -9.92
CA ALA A 26 2.12 5.18 -9.01
C ALA A 26 1.94 3.79 -9.64
N VAL A 27 3.04 3.08 -9.83
CA VAL A 27 3.05 1.64 -10.11
C VAL A 27 2.92 0.91 -8.77
N THR A 28 1.99 -0.03 -8.68
CA THR A 28 1.73 -0.78 -7.44
C THR A 28 1.74 -2.27 -7.68
N ILE A 29 2.32 -3.02 -6.72
CA ILE A 29 2.60 -4.45 -6.82
C ILE A 29 1.95 -5.18 -5.66
N ASP A 30 0.90 -5.94 -5.94
CA ASP A 30 0.12 -6.66 -4.93
C ASP A 30 0.64 -8.08 -4.68
N ASP A 31 0.17 -8.68 -3.59
CA ASP A 31 0.35 -10.06 -3.12
C ASP A 31 1.76 -10.40 -2.64
N CYS A 32 2.76 -10.35 -3.47
CA CYS A 32 4.18 -10.61 -3.14
C CYS A 32 4.42 -12.00 -2.50
N TYR A 33 3.86 -13.07 -3.09
CA TYR A 33 3.97 -14.43 -2.55
C TYR A 33 5.38 -15.02 -2.59
N HIS A 34 6.17 -14.66 -3.61
CA HIS A 34 7.48 -15.24 -3.90
C HIS A 34 8.55 -14.17 -4.00
N ALA A 35 9.64 -14.34 -3.26
CA ALA A 35 10.75 -13.38 -3.22
C ALA A 35 11.40 -13.17 -4.60
N GLU A 36 11.50 -14.23 -5.41
CA GLU A 36 12.03 -14.17 -6.77
C GLU A 36 11.20 -13.27 -7.70
N ASP A 37 9.88 -13.27 -7.55
CA ASP A 37 9.00 -12.40 -8.34
C ASP A 37 9.11 -10.93 -7.87
N VAL A 38 9.22 -10.70 -6.57
CA VAL A 38 9.49 -9.37 -5.99
C VAL A 38 10.85 -8.85 -6.47
N ARG A 39 11.89 -9.68 -6.46
CA ARG A 39 13.22 -9.37 -6.97
C ARG A 39 13.17 -8.94 -8.44
N ALA A 40 12.51 -9.72 -9.27
CA ALA A 40 12.41 -9.41 -10.70
C ALA A 40 11.75 -8.04 -10.96
N VAL A 41 10.73 -7.67 -10.20
CA VAL A 41 10.11 -6.34 -10.30
C VAL A 41 11.07 -5.26 -9.78
N LEU A 42 11.70 -5.47 -8.62
CA LEU A 42 12.64 -4.50 -8.04
C LEU A 42 13.81 -4.21 -8.98
N ASP A 43 14.39 -5.23 -9.63
CA ASP A 43 15.48 -5.07 -10.60
C ASP A 43 15.05 -4.18 -11.79
N ILE A 44 13.79 -4.32 -12.26
CA ILE A 44 13.24 -3.47 -13.33
C ILE A 44 13.11 -2.01 -12.85
N LEU A 45 12.62 -1.80 -11.64
CA LEU A 45 12.47 -0.46 -11.06
C LEU A 45 13.83 0.23 -10.91
N GLN A 46 14.82 -0.47 -10.35
CA GLN A 46 16.17 0.04 -10.15
C GLN A 46 16.88 0.34 -11.49
N ALA A 47 16.72 -0.53 -12.50
CA ALA A 47 17.30 -0.32 -13.82
C ALA A 47 16.79 0.95 -14.53
N ASN A 48 15.62 1.47 -14.13
CA ASN A 48 14.99 2.66 -14.68
C ASN A 48 15.02 3.87 -13.72
N ASP A 49 15.63 3.73 -12.55
CA ASP A 49 15.70 4.76 -11.49
C ASP A 49 14.30 5.28 -11.10
N VAL A 50 13.35 4.36 -10.92
CA VAL A 50 11.96 4.69 -10.57
C VAL A 50 11.50 3.94 -9.31
N ARG A 51 10.44 4.45 -8.68
CA ARG A 51 9.88 3.91 -7.44
C ARG A 51 8.50 3.34 -7.65
N ALA A 52 8.10 2.44 -6.77
CA ALA A 52 6.79 1.80 -6.74
C ALA A 52 6.32 1.57 -5.29
N THR A 53 5.05 1.21 -5.12
CA THR A 53 4.51 0.77 -3.81
C THR A 53 4.17 -0.71 -3.88
N PHE A 54 4.76 -1.50 -2.98
CA PHE A 54 4.46 -2.92 -2.82
C PHE A 54 3.41 -3.11 -1.73
N PHE A 55 2.39 -3.91 -2.01
CA PHE A 55 1.34 -4.30 -1.06
C PHE A 55 1.43 -5.79 -0.75
N PRO A 56 2.38 -6.23 0.09
CA PRO A 56 2.51 -7.64 0.43
C PRO A 56 1.38 -8.11 1.34
N ILE A 57 1.00 -9.39 1.17
CA ILE A 57 0.17 -10.12 2.13
C ILE A 57 1.05 -10.49 3.33
N GLY A 58 0.70 -10.02 4.53
CA GLY A 58 1.54 -10.22 5.72
C GLY A 58 1.90 -11.68 6.00
N LYS A 59 0.96 -12.61 5.76
CA LYS A 59 1.17 -14.06 5.92
C LYS A 59 2.16 -14.65 4.90
N ALA A 60 2.31 -14.03 3.73
CA ALA A 60 3.22 -14.48 2.67
C ALA A 60 4.68 -14.06 2.93
N LEU A 61 4.89 -13.01 3.71
CA LEU A 61 6.22 -12.52 4.07
C LEU A 61 7.00 -13.57 4.90
N LYS A 62 8.25 -13.82 4.53
CA LYS A 62 9.14 -14.75 5.22
C LYS A 62 10.33 -14.01 5.82
N TYR A 63 10.81 -14.46 6.98
CA TYR A 63 11.95 -13.82 7.66
C TYR A 63 13.26 -13.98 6.90
N GLU A 64 13.42 -15.06 6.13
CA GLU A 64 14.57 -15.29 5.26
C GLU A 64 14.71 -14.25 4.15
N ASP A 65 13.61 -13.56 3.79
CA ASP A 65 13.58 -12.54 2.73
C ASP A 65 13.83 -11.13 3.27
N ALA A 66 14.24 -10.96 4.52
CA ALA A 66 14.42 -9.65 5.17
C ALA A 66 15.34 -8.72 4.36
N ALA A 67 16.47 -9.22 3.85
CA ALA A 67 17.40 -8.43 3.05
C ALA A 67 16.75 -7.84 1.77
N LEU A 68 15.86 -8.60 1.13
CA LEU A 68 15.10 -8.12 -0.04
C LEU A 68 14.16 -6.97 0.33
N TRP A 69 13.42 -7.08 1.44
CA TRP A 69 12.50 -6.04 1.87
C TRP A 69 13.20 -4.78 2.36
N GLN A 70 14.36 -4.94 3.01
CA GLN A 70 15.24 -3.81 3.37
C GLN A 70 15.75 -3.10 2.10
N GLU A 71 16.11 -3.84 1.04
CA GLU A 71 16.52 -3.26 -0.24
C GLU A 71 15.35 -2.55 -0.95
N VAL A 72 14.13 -3.11 -0.91
CA VAL A 72 12.91 -2.44 -1.42
C VAL A 72 12.79 -1.03 -0.83
N VAL A 73 12.90 -0.91 0.50
CA VAL A 73 12.81 0.40 1.17
C VAL A 73 14.03 1.27 0.88
N ALA A 74 15.24 0.71 0.89
CA ALA A 74 16.48 1.45 0.60
C ALA A 74 16.52 2.02 -0.83
N SER A 75 15.82 1.40 -1.79
CA SER A 75 15.65 1.92 -3.16
C SER A 75 14.61 3.04 -3.27
N GLY A 76 14.01 3.48 -2.16
CA GLY A 76 12.96 4.49 -2.13
C GLY A 76 11.56 3.97 -2.49
N CYS A 77 11.39 2.66 -2.66
CA CYS A 77 10.07 2.05 -2.82
C CYS A 77 9.32 2.02 -1.49
N GLU A 78 7.99 2.03 -1.57
CA GLU A 78 7.10 2.01 -0.42
C GLU A 78 6.54 0.62 -0.16
N ILE A 79 6.33 0.28 1.11
CA ILE A 79 5.56 -0.89 1.54
C ILE A 79 4.23 -0.41 2.11
N GLY A 80 3.13 -0.84 1.48
CA GLY A 80 1.77 -0.70 1.99
C GLY A 80 1.23 -2.03 2.52
N ASN A 81 0.03 -2.03 3.09
CA ASN A 81 -0.57 -3.19 3.73
C ASN A 81 -1.63 -3.86 2.83
N HIS A 82 -1.47 -5.16 2.54
CA HIS A 82 -2.48 -5.94 1.80
C HIS A 82 -3.23 -6.94 2.67
N SER A 83 -3.42 -6.61 3.95
CA SER A 83 -3.96 -7.47 5.00
C SER A 83 -3.04 -8.65 5.37
N TRP A 84 -3.34 -9.28 6.51
CA TRP A 84 -2.59 -10.47 6.95
C TRP A 84 -2.87 -11.70 6.10
N GLY A 85 -4.13 -11.96 5.77
CA GLY A 85 -4.56 -13.23 5.18
C GLY A 85 -5.31 -13.13 3.86
N HIS A 86 -5.31 -11.97 3.19
CA HIS A 86 -5.97 -11.73 1.90
C HIS A 86 -7.45 -12.16 1.90
N THR A 87 -8.20 -11.74 2.92
CA THR A 87 -9.63 -12.05 3.05
C THR A 87 -10.51 -10.84 2.76
N TYR A 88 -11.78 -11.04 2.42
CA TYR A 88 -12.75 -9.97 2.28
C TYR A 88 -12.93 -9.21 3.60
N LEU A 89 -12.29 -8.04 3.76
CA LEU A 89 -12.36 -7.23 4.98
C LEU A 89 -13.81 -6.79 5.28
N THR A 90 -14.61 -6.56 4.26
CA THR A 90 -16.03 -6.17 4.39
C THR A 90 -16.89 -7.20 5.13
N LYS A 91 -16.43 -8.47 5.18
CA LYS A 91 -17.10 -9.56 5.90
C LYS A 91 -16.62 -9.73 7.35
N LEU A 92 -15.58 -9.01 7.75
CA LEU A 92 -14.99 -9.11 9.08
C LEU A 92 -15.61 -8.10 10.07
N SER A 93 -15.49 -8.38 11.36
CA SER A 93 -15.74 -7.39 12.42
C SER A 93 -14.60 -6.35 12.43
N ARG A 94 -14.85 -5.15 12.99
CA ARG A 94 -13.84 -4.10 13.18
C ARG A 94 -12.58 -4.64 13.85
N GLN A 95 -12.71 -5.39 14.92
CA GLN A 95 -11.60 -6.03 15.62
C GLN A 95 -10.77 -6.94 14.73
N LYS A 96 -11.42 -7.76 13.88
CA LYS A 96 -10.71 -8.63 12.92
C LYS A 96 -10.04 -7.83 11.80
N ILE A 97 -10.62 -6.71 11.37
CA ILE A 97 -9.99 -5.81 10.39
C ILE A 97 -8.71 -5.21 10.99
N LYS A 98 -8.78 -4.63 12.21
CA LYS A 98 -7.60 -4.12 12.92
C LYS A 98 -6.52 -5.20 13.08
N PHE A 99 -6.89 -6.43 13.45
CA PHE A 99 -5.96 -7.57 13.50
C PHE A 99 -5.24 -7.80 12.17
N GLN A 100 -5.95 -7.77 11.03
CA GLN A 100 -5.34 -7.95 9.71
C GLN A 100 -4.26 -6.88 9.43
N MET A 101 -4.50 -5.63 9.82
CA MET A 101 -3.58 -4.52 9.63
C MET A 101 -2.36 -4.63 10.57
N LEU A 102 -2.61 -4.77 11.86
CA LEU A 102 -1.57 -4.73 12.89
C LEU A 102 -0.63 -5.94 12.85
N ARG A 103 -1.13 -7.13 12.50
CA ARG A 103 -0.27 -8.31 12.29
C ARG A 103 0.66 -8.18 11.08
N THR A 104 0.19 -7.51 10.04
CA THR A 104 1.05 -7.20 8.88
C THR A 104 2.08 -6.15 9.25
N GLN A 105 1.70 -5.11 10.01
CA GLN A 105 2.63 -4.11 10.53
C GLN A 105 3.76 -4.75 11.34
N GLU A 106 3.42 -5.59 12.33
CA GLU A 106 4.41 -6.30 13.14
C GLU A 106 5.38 -7.12 12.27
N LYS A 107 4.86 -7.78 11.23
CA LYS A 107 5.70 -8.60 10.34
C LYS A 107 6.67 -7.75 9.51
N VAL A 108 6.20 -6.63 8.98
CA VAL A 108 7.04 -5.69 8.21
C VAL A 108 8.12 -5.08 9.11
N ASP A 109 7.77 -4.61 10.30
CA ASP A 109 8.72 -4.06 11.27
C ASP A 109 9.81 -5.08 11.65
N ALA A 110 9.43 -6.36 11.82
CA ALA A 110 10.39 -7.42 12.12
C ALA A 110 11.36 -7.71 10.95
N LEU A 111 10.91 -7.56 9.69
CA LEU A 111 11.74 -7.73 8.50
C LEU A 111 12.70 -6.56 8.29
N LEU A 112 12.22 -5.35 8.54
CA LEU A 112 13.01 -4.13 8.33
C LEU A 112 13.94 -3.80 9.51
N ASP A 113 13.77 -4.48 10.63
CA ASP A 113 14.46 -4.22 11.90
C ASP A 113 14.24 -2.80 12.45
N CYS A 114 13.11 -2.17 12.10
CA CYS A 114 12.67 -0.84 12.57
C CYS A 114 11.14 -0.79 12.60
N HIS A 115 10.56 0.24 13.22
CA HIS A 115 9.15 0.57 12.97
C HIS A 115 9.03 1.36 11.68
N TYR A 116 8.37 0.76 10.70
CA TYR A 116 8.05 1.36 9.40
C TYR A 116 6.56 1.68 9.37
N PRO A 117 6.13 2.93 9.64
CA PRO A 117 4.71 3.28 9.77
C PRO A 117 4.03 3.23 8.39
N MET A 118 3.43 2.09 8.06
CA MET A 118 2.67 1.95 6.81
C MET A 118 1.47 2.90 6.83
N GLN A 119 1.42 3.83 5.88
CA GLN A 119 0.36 4.85 5.78
C GLN A 119 -0.78 4.44 4.84
N VAL A 120 -0.49 3.54 3.91
CA VAL A 120 -1.43 3.13 2.87
C VAL A 120 -1.77 1.65 2.99
N MET A 121 -3.04 1.32 2.71
CA MET A 121 -3.46 -0.06 2.62
C MET A 121 -4.26 -0.30 1.34
N ARG A 122 -4.16 -1.50 0.79
CA ARG A 122 -5.02 -1.93 -0.31
C ARG A 122 -5.93 -3.07 0.16
N PRO A 123 -7.27 -2.92 0.08
CA PRO A 123 -8.16 -3.99 0.49
C PRO A 123 -8.10 -5.15 -0.50
N PRO A 124 -8.00 -6.40 -0.03
CA PRO A 124 -8.08 -7.56 -0.89
C PRO A 124 -9.28 -7.52 -1.84
N MET A 125 -9.04 -7.90 -3.10
CA MET A 125 -10.03 -7.84 -4.19
C MET A 125 -10.62 -6.44 -4.42
N GLY A 126 -9.99 -5.37 -3.93
CA GLY A 126 -10.44 -3.99 -4.04
C GLY A 126 -11.77 -3.69 -3.32
N LYS A 127 -12.21 -4.55 -2.39
CA LYS A 127 -13.51 -4.40 -1.70
C LYS A 127 -13.36 -3.67 -0.38
N THR A 128 -13.99 -2.49 -0.29
CA THR A 128 -14.07 -1.68 0.92
C THR A 128 -15.50 -1.22 1.21
N ASN A 129 -15.72 -0.68 2.38
CA ASN A 129 -16.90 0.04 2.84
C ASN A 129 -16.52 0.89 4.05
N GLN A 130 -17.41 1.78 4.50
CA GLN A 130 -17.20 2.68 5.62
C GLN A 130 -16.64 1.98 6.87
N LYS A 131 -17.18 0.81 7.25
CA LYS A 131 -16.65 0.03 8.38
C LYS A 131 -15.16 -0.33 8.22
N VAL A 132 -14.74 -0.70 7.01
CA VAL A 132 -13.32 -1.01 6.73
C VAL A 132 -12.50 0.26 6.85
N GLU A 133 -12.91 1.35 6.22
CA GLU A 133 -12.22 2.64 6.20
C GLU A 133 -12.03 3.19 7.62
N GLU A 134 -13.08 3.24 8.42
CA GLU A 134 -13.01 3.64 9.82
C GLU A 134 -12.10 2.71 10.67
N SER A 135 -12.13 1.40 10.39
CA SER A 135 -11.31 0.44 11.14
C SER A 135 -9.83 0.56 10.82
N VAL A 136 -9.45 0.85 9.57
CA VAL A 136 -8.05 1.01 9.19
C VAL A 136 -7.54 2.39 9.59
N ALA A 137 -8.34 3.45 9.46
CA ALA A 137 -8.01 4.78 9.97
C ALA A 137 -7.76 4.77 11.49
N ALA A 138 -8.57 4.03 12.25
CA ALA A 138 -8.41 3.89 13.70
C ALA A 138 -7.08 3.21 14.13
N VAL A 139 -6.33 2.63 13.21
CA VAL A 139 -5.00 2.03 13.46
C VAL A 139 -3.90 2.70 12.61
N GLY A 140 -4.13 3.96 12.19
CA GLY A 140 -3.12 4.85 11.63
C GLY A 140 -3.00 4.89 10.12
N TYR A 141 -3.83 4.17 9.36
CA TYR A 141 -3.79 4.26 7.89
C TYR A 141 -4.47 5.54 7.40
N LEU A 142 -3.80 6.24 6.50
CA LEU A 142 -4.25 7.52 5.93
C LEU A 142 -4.98 7.35 4.59
N ALA A 143 -4.73 6.24 3.88
CA ALA A 143 -5.39 5.98 2.60
C ALA A 143 -5.73 4.51 2.37
N VAL A 144 -6.93 4.29 1.83
CA VAL A 144 -7.40 3.03 1.25
C VAL A 144 -7.21 3.13 -0.26
N VAL A 145 -6.25 2.38 -0.80
CA VAL A 145 -5.76 2.54 -2.17
C VAL A 145 -6.44 1.55 -3.10
N LYS A 146 -7.07 2.04 -4.14
CA LYS A 146 -7.58 1.26 -5.28
C LYS A 146 -6.68 1.52 -6.50
N TRP A 147 -7.24 1.43 -7.71
CA TRP A 147 -6.53 1.67 -8.96
C TRP A 147 -7.50 2.14 -10.03
N ASP A 148 -7.00 2.79 -11.05
CA ASP A 148 -7.74 3.13 -12.26
C ASP A 148 -7.21 2.39 -13.49
N VAL A 149 -5.98 1.83 -13.44
CA VAL A 149 -5.40 1.02 -14.51
C VAL A 149 -5.01 -0.36 -13.97
N SER A 150 -5.41 -1.44 -14.67
CA SER A 150 -5.08 -2.83 -14.30
C SER A 150 -4.77 -3.72 -15.53
N GLU A 151 -4.26 -3.11 -16.59
CA GLU A 151 -3.90 -3.80 -17.83
C GLU A 151 -2.52 -4.45 -17.71
N THR A 152 -2.39 -5.70 -18.17
CA THR A 152 -1.13 -6.45 -18.21
C THR A 152 -0.56 -6.62 -19.63
N ASP A 153 -1.16 -5.98 -20.61
CA ASP A 153 -0.62 -5.75 -21.93
C ASP A 153 0.02 -4.35 -21.95
N PRO A 154 1.33 -4.21 -22.22
CA PRO A 154 2.01 -2.92 -22.06
C PRO A 154 1.48 -1.83 -22.98
N VAL A 155 1.01 -2.17 -24.20
CA VAL A 155 0.45 -1.19 -25.14
C VAL A 155 -0.88 -0.65 -24.63
N LYS A 156 -1.74 -1.53 -24.12
CA LYS A 156 -3.03 -1.13 -23.55
C LYS A 156 -2.85 -0.39 -22.25
N ALA A 157 -1.91 -0.83 -21.41
CA ALA A 157 -1.58 -0.15 -20.17
C ALA A 157 -1.12 1.30 -20.43
N LEU A 158 -0.17 1.49 -21.36
CA LEU A 158 0.31 2.81 -21.74
C LEU A 158 -0.82 3.71 -22.26
N ALA A 159 -1.70 3.18 -23.10
CA ALA A 159 -2.84 3.92 -23.65
C ALA A 159 -3.90 4.30 -22.58
N ALA A 160 -3.95 3.58 -21.46
CA ALA A 160 -4.90 3.84 -20.37
C ALA A 160 -4.35 4.80 -19.31
N VAL A 161 -3.04 4.99 -19.24
CA VAL A 161 -2.39 5.84 -18.23
C VAL A 161 -2.73 7.31 -18.44
N GLN A 162 -3.01 7.99 -17.33
CA GLN A 162 -3.20 9.45 -17.27
C GLN A 162 -2.40 10.00 -16.08
N ASN A 163 -2.21 11.30 -16.04
CA ASN A 163 -1.66 11.96 -14.85
C ASN A 163 -2.40 11.47 -13.59
N GLY A 164 -1.67 11.19 -12.53
CA GLY A 164 -2.23 10.70 -11.28
C GLY A 164 -2.66 9.23 -11.27
N SER A 165 -2.52 8.47 -12.35
CA SER A 165 -2.96 7.07 -12.38
C SER A 165 -2.25 6.21 -11.32
N ILE A 166 -3.02 5.30 -10.74
CA ILE A 166 -2.53 4.21 -9.88
C ILE A 166 -2.69 2.90 -10.66
N LEU A 167 -1.57 2.28 -11.02
CA LEU A 167 -1.52 1.07 -11.82
C LEU A 167 -1.41 -0.17 -10.92
N LEU A 168 -2.28 -1.16 -11.14
CA LEU A 168 -2.26 -2.43 -10.41
C LEU A 168 -1.52 -3.50 -11.19
N PHE A 169 -0.49 -4.04 -10.59
CA PHE A 169 0.21 -5.26 -10.98
C PHE A 169 0.35 -6.20 -9.78
N HIS A 170 0.84 -7.40 -10.01
CA HIS A 170 1.17 -8.35 -8.94
C HIS A 170 2.62 -8.82 -9.09
N ALA A 171 3.23 -9.25 -7.99
CA ALA A 171 4.55 -9.88 -8.05
C ALA A 171 4.44 -11.27 -8.67
N ARG A 172 4.56 -11.33 -10.00
CA ARG A 172 4.54 -12.56 -10.81
C ARG A 172 5.16 -12.30 -12.18
N LYS A 173 5.68 -13.37 -12.80
CA LYS A 173 6.44 -13.32 -14.04
C LYS A 173 5.76 -12.51 -15.16
N LYS A 174 4.46 -12.77 -15.43
CA LYS A 174 3.73 -12.06 -16.50
C LYS A 174 3.68 -10.54 -16.28
N ASP A 175 3.50 -10.11 -15.03
CA ASP A 175 3.40 -8.69 -14.71
C ASP A 175 4.80 -8.04 -14.78
N ALA A 176 5.85 -8.75 -14.34
CA ALA A 176 7.24 -8.30 -14.52
C ALA A 176 7.61 -8.16 -16.01
N GLU A 177 7.21 -9.10 -16.87
CA GLU A 177 7.39 -9.01 -18.33
C GLU A 177 6.68 -7.76 -18.90
N CYS A 178 5.46 -7.47 -18.47
CA CYS A 178 4.75 -6.23 -18.85
C CYS A 178 5.49 -4.98 -18.37
N LEU A 179 5.89 -4.94 -17.10
CA LEU A 179 6.59 -3.81 -16.49
C LEU A 179 7.93 -3.52 -17.14
N SER A 180 8.67 -4.56 -17.58
CA SER A 180 9.96 -4.40 -18.28
C SER A 180 9.85 -3.63 -19.59
N VAL A 181 8.67 -3.64 -20.23
CA VAL A 181 8.37 -2.90 -21.45
C VAL A 181 7.70 -1.56 -21.15
N LEU A 182 6.75 -1.57 -20.21
CA LEU A 182 5.92 -0.40 -19.90
C LEU A 182 6.70 0.72 -19.20
N ILE A 183 7.53 0.39 -18.21
CA ILE A 183 8.23 1.39 -17.38
C ILE A 183 9.17 2.28 -18.24
N PRO A 184 10.05 1.73 -19.11
CA PRO A 184 10.87 2.56 -19.97
C PRO A 184 10.05 3.49 -20.88
N GLN A 185 8.88 3.06 -21.35
CA GLN A 185 8.00 3.87 -22.19
C GLN A 185 7.36 5.01 -21.39
N LEU A 186 6.88 4.74 -20.18
CA LEU A 186 6.33 5.77 -19.29
C LEU A 186 7.36 6.84 -18.94
N VAL A 187 8.60 6.43 -18.66
CA VAL A 187 9.73 7.35 -18.41
C VAL A 187 10.03 8.18 -19.66
N ALA A 188 10.05 7.55 -20.84
CA ALA A 188 10.29 8.25 -22.11
C ALA A 188 9.18 9.27 -22.46
N GLU A 189 7.93 9.01 -22.04
CA GLU A 189 6.82 9.94 -22.16
C GLU A 189 6.84 11.06 -21.10
N GLY A 190 7.80 11.03 -20.15
CA GLY A 190 8.00 12.06 -19.13
C GLY A 190 7.23 11.85 -17.84
N TYR A 191 6.63 10.70 -17.63
CA TYR A 191 5.98 10.39 -16.36
C TYR A 191 7.01 10.20 -15.24
N GLN A 192 6.74 10.81 -14.09
CA GLN A 192 7.45 10.53 -12.85
C GLN A 192 6.74 9.37 -12.14
N LEU A 193 7.45 8.24 -11.99
CA LEU A 193 6.94 7.08 -11.25
C LEU A 193 7.32 7.23 -9.78
N VAL A 194 6.33 7.49 -8.96
CA VAL A 194 6.47 7.80 -7.53
C VAL A 194 5.74 6.76 -6.67
N THR A 195 5.94 6.81 -5.35
CA THR A 195 5.17 5.99 -4.43
C THR A 195 3.72 6.48 -4.32
N VAL A 196 2.83 5.64 -3.79
CA VAL A 196 1.43 6.06 -3.56
C VAL A 196 1.36 7.19 -2.54
N SER A 197 2.13 7.11 -1.45
CA SER A 197 2.16 8.19 -0.45
C SER A 197 2.61 9.51 -1.06
N GLU A 198 3.63 9.51 -1.90
CA GLU A 198 4.09 10.70 -2.61
C GLU A 198 3.04 11.21 -3.63
N LEU A 199 2.40 10.30 -4.39
CA LEU A 199 1.34 10.66 -5.34
C LEU A 199 0.14 11.33 -4.67
N LEU A 200 -0.18 10.91 -3.44
CA LEU A 200 -1.31 11.44 -2.67
C LEU A 200 -0.92 12.61 -1.75
N GLY A 201 0.35 13.02 -1.71
CA GLY A 201 0.84 14.10 -0.85
C GLY A 201 0.78 13.76 0.64
N LEU A 202 0.90 12.47 1.00
CA LEU A 202 0.94 12.01 2.38
C LEU A 202 2.30 12.35 3.02
N PRO A 203 2.40 12.38 4.36
CA PRO A 203 3.66 12.62 5.06
C PRO A 203 4.78 11.66 4.64
N GLU A 204 6.02 12.10 4.74
CA GLU A 204 7.17 11.22 4.52
C GLU A 204 7.21 10.09 5.56
N ILE A 205 7.52 8.88 5.12
CA ILE A 205 7.66 7.71 6.00
C ILE A 205 9.06 7.75 6.64
N VAL A 206 9.07 7.92 7.96
CA VAL A 206 10.32 7.93 8.75
C VAL A 206 10.34 6.69 9.65
N CYS A 207 11.34 5.83 9.47
CA CYS A 207 11.54 4.67 10.33
C CYS A 207 12.00 5.09 11.73
N SER A 208 11.47 4.43 12.77
CA SER A 208 11.94 4.57 14.14
C SER A 208 12.52 3.26 14.67
N ALA A 209 13.35 3.33 15.73
CA ALA A 209 14.00 2.15 16.31
C ALA A 209 13.02 1.23 17.06
N GLU A 210 11.89 1.75 17.52
CA GLU A 210 10.90 1.00 18.29
C GLU A 210 9.95 0.25 17.35
N LYS A 211 10.18 -1.06 17.18
CA LYS A 211 9.32 -1.93 16.38
C LYS A 211 7.94 -2.11 17.03
N TYR A 212 6.90 -2.14 16.20
CA TYR A 212 5.58 -2.50 16.68
C TYR A 212 5.51 -3.99 17.01
N VAL A 213 4.97 -4.28 18.19
CA VAL A 213 4.66 -5.64 18.64
C VAL A 213 3.17 -5.76 18.86
N TYR A 214 2.53 -6.67 18.12
CA TYR A 214 1.09 -6.90 18.23
C TYR A 214 0.70 -7.45 19.60
N HIS A 215 -0.29 -6.82 20.23
CA HIS A 215 -0.97 -7.32 21.41
C HIS A 215 -2.47 -7.47 21.14
N ARG A 216 -3.10 -8.51 21.73
CA ARG A 216 -4.54 -8.77 21.55
C ARG A 216 -5.41 -7.54 21.88
N ARG A 217 -5.04 -6.78 22.90
CA ARG A 217 -5.70 -5.53 23.32
C ARG A 217 -5.71 -4.44 22.25
N ASP A 218 -4.75 -4.48 21.29
CA ASP A 218 -4.63 -3.49 20.22
C ASP A 218 -5.79 -3.54 19.21
N THR A 219 -6.60 -4.61 19.27
CA THR A 219 -7.81 -4.77 18.44
C THR A 219 -9.10 -4.52 19.20
N GLU A 220 -9.03 -4.27 20.52
CA GLU A 220 -10.19 -3.96 21.35
C GLU A 220 -10.68 -2.53 21.07
N GLU A 221 -11.99 -2.24 21.28
CA GLU A 221 -12.61 -0.97 20.86
C GLU A 221 -12.04 0.29 21.52
N ASN A 222 -11.29 0.14 22.61
CA ASN A 222 -10.74 1.22 23.42
C ASN A 222 -9.27 1.56 23.14
N ILE A 223 -8.74 1.30 21.92
CA ILE A 223 -7.41 1.82 21.59
C ILE A 223 -7.51 3.34 21.53
N ARG A 224 -6.85 4.01 22.49
CA ARG A 224 -6.69 5.44 22.45
C ARG A 224 -5.81 5.80 21.23
N PRO A 225 -6.09 6.92 20.54
CA PRO A 225 -5.26 7.38 19.40
C PRO A 225 -3.78 7.56 19.73
N ASP A 226 -3.45 7.74 21.00
CA ASP A 226 -2.12 7.90 21.56
C ASP A 226 -1.33 6.59 21.74
N ALA A 227 -1.92 5.42 21.47
CA ALA A 227 -1.21 4.13 21.50
C ALA A 227 -0.55 3.78 20.14
N VAL A 228 -0.82 4.54 19.09
CA VAL A 228 -0.05 4.57 17.85
C VAL A 228 0.99 5.70 18.03
N PRO A 229 2.29 5.47 17.88
CA PRO A 229 3.28 6.53 17.95
C PRO A 229 2.85 7.67 17.02
N GLN A 230 2.47 8.82 17.59
CA GLN A 230 2.26 10.03 16.81
C GLN A 230 3.64 10.59 16.54
N ASN A 231 4.01 10.66 15.25
CA ASN A 231 5.18 11.39 14.80
C ASN A 231 5.02 12.90 15.04
#